data_259c33d80a1b1123dbd96e9a7373dbb8
#
_entry.id   259c33d80a1b1123dbd96e9a7373dbb8
#
_cell.length_a   1.000
_cell.length_b   1.000
_cell.length_c   1.000
_cell.angle_alpha   90.00
_cell.angle_beta   90.00
_cell.angle_gamma   90.00
#
_symmetry.space_group_name_H-M   'P 1'
#
loop_
_entity.id
_entity.type
_entity.pdbx_description
1 polymer ?
#
loop_
_entity_poly.entity_id
_entity_poly.type
_entity_poly.pdbx_seq_one_letter_code
_entity_poly.pdbx_strand_id
1 'polypeptide(L)'
;MKLLLKSVIFIFLTISVIGCLEKKPSKTVTENGVINVITPSDFKTNSVGQVIIDVRTPEEFANGHIEGAININLFDKNFESKLLKLDKSKPVFIYCRSGRRTATASKKASKLGFENVNDLQGGLQKWVKNNYKITK
;
A
#
# COMPACT_ATOMS: atom_id res chain seq x y z
N MET A 1 -0.13 -29.11 63.56
CA MET A 1 -0.27 -27.89 62.77
C MET A 1 0.04 -28.21 61.32
N LYS A 2 -0.98 -28.27 60.45
CA LYS A 2 -0.79 -28.54 59.04
C LYS A 2 -0.81 -27.17 58.29
N LEU A 3 0.33 -26.77 57.76
CA LEU A 3 0.43 -25.61 56.89
C LEU A 3 -0.14 -26.01 55.53
N LEU A 4 -1.28 -25.44 55.16
CA LEU A 4 -1.83 -25.52 53.83
C LEU A 4 -1.17 -24.49 52.95
N LEU A 5 -0.21 -24.93 52.12
CA LEU A 5 0.42 -24.12 51.11
C LEU A 5 -0.53 -23.98 49.94
N LYS A 6 -1.24 -22.85 49.85
CA LYS A 6 -2.08 -22.51 48.72
C LYS A 6 -1.18 -22.08 47.58
N SER A 7 -0.94 -22.96 46.62
CA SER A 7 -0.31 -22.62 45.32
C SER A 7 -1.30 -21.77 44.54
N VAL A 8 -1.01 -20.49 44.44
CA VAL A 8 -1.69 -19.59 43.51
C VAL A 8 -1.00 -19.77 42.15
N ILE A 9 -1.64 -20.51 41.26
CA ILE A 9 -1.22 -20.63 39.87
C ILE A 9 -1.62 -19.33 39.16
N PHE A 10 -0.67 -18.45 38.95
CA PHE A 10 -0.86 -17.30 38.06
C PHE A 10 -0.79 -17.81 36.60
N ILE A 11 -1.95 -17.99 35.98
CA ILE A 11 -2.06 -18.22 34.56
C ILE A 11 -1.79 -16.88 33.87
N PHE A 12 -0.57 -16.69 33.42
CA PHE A 12 -0.24 -15.61 32.46
C PHE A 12 -0.93 -15.92 31.13
N LEU A 13 -2.10 -15.33 30.92
CA LEU A 13 -2.74 -15.30 29.60
C LEU A 13 -1.93 -14.36 28.71
N THR A 14 -0.96 -14.90 27.98
CA THR A 14 -0.25 -14.14 26.94
C THR A 14 -1.23 -13.89 25.80
N ILE A 15 -1.83 -12.71 25.81
CA ILE A 15 -2.57 -12.21 24.66
C ILE A 15 -1.54 -11.93 23.56
N SER A 16 -1.36 -12.89 22.66
CA SER A 16 -0.62 -12.67 21.41
C SER A 16 -1.42 -11.70 20.57
N VAL A 17 -1.11 -10.42 20.70
CA VAL A 17 -1.58 -9.40 19.76
C VAL A 17 -0.86 -9.67 18.44
N ILE A 18 -1.49 -10.46 17.56
CA ILE A 18 -1.11 -10.54 16.17
C ILE A 18 -1.52 -9.19 15.57
N GLY A 19 -0.68 -8.20 15.80
CA GLY A 19 -0.81 -6.93 15.10
C GLY A 19 -0.56 -7.21 13.62
N CYS A 20 -1.54 -6.96 12.76
CA CYS A 20 -1.29 -6.78 11.35
C CYS A 20 -0.14 -5.80 11.22
N LEU A 21 0.99 -6.23 10.64
CA LEU A 21 2.17 -5.39 10.47
C LEU A 21 1.87 -4.38 9.35
N GLU A 22 1.12 -3.35 9.72
CA GLU A 22 0.78 -2.28 8.79
C GLU A 22 2.04 -1.47 8.50
N LYS A 23 2.36 -1.35 7.22
CA LYS A 23 3.52 -0.60 6.74
C LYS A 23 3.38 0.87 7.19
N LYS A 24 4.34 1.36 7.96
CA LYS A 24 4.35 2.75 8.42
C LYS A 24 4.68 3.71 7.26
N PRO A 25 4.23 4.98 7.32
CA PRO A 25 4.70 6.01 6.42
C PRO A 25 6.23 6.07 6.42
N SER A 26 6.82 6.15 5.24
CA SER A 26 8.28 6.11 5.10
C SER A 26 8.72 6.77 3.78
N LYS A 27 9.98 7.17 3.73
CA LYS A 27 10.64 7.66 2.52
C LYS A 27 11.89 6.84 2.28
N THR A 28 12.00 6.27 1.10
CA THR A 28 13.19 5.53 0.67
C THR A 28 13.82 6.24 -0.51
N VAL A 29 15.07 6.65 -0.38
CA VAL A 29 15.85 7.20 -1.49
C VAL A 29 16.38 6.04 -2.32
N THR A 30 16.25 6.15 -3.63
CA THR A 30 16.72 5.16 -4.61
C THR A 30 17.73 5.82 -5.55
N GLU A 31 18.34 5.04 -6.42
CA GLU A 31 19.25 5.55 -7.45
C GLU A 31 18.57 6.57 -8.38
N ASN A 32 17.29 6.38 -8.69
CA ASN A 32 16.56 7.19 -9.66
C ASN A 32 15.63 8.25 -9.02
N GLY A 33 15.47 8.25 -7.69
CA GLY A 33 14.56 9.17 -7.02
C GLY A 33 14.12 8.69 -5.65
N VAL A 34 12.83 8.79 -5.36
CA VAL A 34 12.27 8.43 -4.05
C VAL A 34 11.04 7.54 -4.16
N ILE A 35 10.90 6.64 -3.21
CA ILE A 35 9.66 5.89 -2.95
C ILE A 35 9.13 6.34 -1.59
N ASN A 36 7.93 6.89 -1.56
CA ASN A 36 7.25 7.33 -0.36
C ASN A 36 6.09 6.38 -0.06
N VAL A 37 5.99 5.89 1.17
CA VAL A 37 4.75 5.31 1.69
C VAL A 37 4.03 6.41 2.44
N ILE A 38 2.85 6.79 1.95
CA ILE A 38 2.10 7.95 2.46
C ILE A 38 0.72 7.55 2.98
N THR A 39 0.20 8.34 3.91
CA THR A 39 -1.12 8.10 4.49
C THR A 39 -2.24 8.22 3.44
N PRO A 40 -3.42 7.61 3.66
CA PRO A 40 -4.57 7.83 2.79
C PRO A 40 -4.95 9.30 2.63
N SER A 41 -4.81 10.11 3.68
CA SER A 41 -5.07 11.55 3.62
C SER A 41 -4.11 12.27 2.68
N ASP A 42 -2.80 12.02 2.83
CA ASP A 42 -1.78 12.63 1.96
C ASP A 42 -1.92 12.13 0.51
N PHE A 43 -2.22 10.84 0.34
CA PHE A 43 -2.47 10.27 -0.98
C PHE A 43 -3.65 10.98 -1.66
N LYS A 44 -4.77 11.14 -0.96
CA LYS A 44 -5.96 11.83 -1.48
C LYS A 44 -5.66 13.26 -1.89
N THR A 45 -4.92 14.00 -1.05
CA THR A 45 -4.61 15.41 -1.30
C THR A 45 -3.61 15.59 -2.44
N ASN A 46 -2.54 14.80 -2.43
CA ASN A 46 -1.40 14.99 -3.32
C ASN A 46 -1.59 14.34 -4.69
N SER A 47 -2.51 13.38 -4.84
CA SER A 47 -2.79 12.72 -6.12
C SER A 47 -3.70 13.51 -7.05
N VAL A 48 -4.26 14.64 -6.61
CA VAL A 48 -5.12 15.46 -7.45
C VAL A 48 -4.38 15.92 -8.71
N GLY A 49 -4.94 15.62 -9.88
CA GLY A 49 -4.32 15.95 -11.17
C GLY A 49 -3.09 15.11 -11.54
N GLN A 50 -2.76 14.09 -10.75
CA GLN A 50 -1.64 13.17 -10.98
C GLN A 50 -2.12 11.81 -11.46
N VAL A 51 -1.19 11.00 -11.96
CA VAL A 51 -1.47 9.62 -12.37
C VAL A 51 -1.62 8.74 -11.13
N ILE A 52 -2.77 8.09 -11.00
CA ILE A 52 -3.05 7.07 -9.98
C ILE A 52 -3.08 5.70 -10.66
N ILE A 53 -2.31 4.76 -10.15
CA ILE A 53 -2.18 3.41 -10.69
C ILE A 53 -2.69 2.39 -9.69
N ASP A 54 -3.71 1.65 -10.08
CA ASP A 54 -4.16 0.44 -9.39
C ASP A 54 -3.41 -0.77 -9.96
N VAL A 55 -2.56 -1.39 -9.15
CA VAL A 55 -1.74 -2.53 -9.59
C VAL A 55 -2.40 -3.89 -9.33
N ARG A 56 -3.68 -3.88 -8.95
CA ARG A 56 -4.49 -5.08 -8.74
C ARG A 56 -4.89 -5.72 -10.07
N THR A 57 -5.53 -6.88 -9.98
CA THR A 57 -6.10 -7.54 -11.16
C THR A 57 -7.23 -6.71 -11.78
N PRO A 58 -7.53 -6.88 -13.10
CA PRO A 58 -8.65 -6.20 -13.74
C PRO A 58 -9.99 -6.48 -13.07
N GLU A 59 -10.20 -7.67 -12.56
CA GLU A 59 -11.41 -8.05 -11.84
C GLU A 59 -11.56 -7.28 -10.52
N GLU A 60 -10.51 -7.19 -9.73
CA GLU A 60 -10.48 -6.38 -8.49
C GLU A 60 -10.77 -4.91 -8.81
N PHE A 61 -10.16 -4.37 -9.86
CA PHE A 61 -10.37 -2.99 -10.32
C PHE A 61 -11.83 -2.73 -10.70
N ALA A 62 -12.44 -3.61 -11.48
CA ALA A 62 -13.83 -3.49 -11.91
C ALA A 62 -14.82 -3.53 -10.74
N ASN A 63 -14.50 -4.24 -9.66
CA ASN A 63 -15.32 -4.34 -8.45
C ASN A 63 -15.27 -3.09 -7.55
N GLY A 64 -14.38 -2.16 -7.84
CA GLY A 64 -14.27 -0.88 -7.14
C GLY A 64 -12.81 -0.41 -7.07
N HIS A 65 -12.58 0.86 -7.38
CA HIS A 65 -11.27 1.50 -7.43
C HIS A 65 -11.33 2.97 -7.03
N ILE A 66 -10.19 3.58 -6.77
CA ILE A 66 -10.11 5.02 -6.52
C ILE A 66 -10.43 5.77 -7.82
N GLU A 67 -11.30 6.77 -7.74
CA GLU A 67 -11.70 7.56 -8.89
C GLU A 67 -10.48 8.15 -9.62
N GLY A 68 -10.49 8.05 -10.95
CA GLY A 68 -9.39 8.49 -11.81
C GLY A 68 -8.20 7.53 -11.90
N ALA A 69 -8.20 6.43 -11.18
CA ALA A 69 -7.14 5.42 -11.27
C ALA A 69 -7.17 4.67 -12.60
N ILE A 70 -6.00 4.38 -13.12
CA ILE A 70 -5.81 3.45 -14.24
C ILE A 70 -5.35 2.09 -13.71
N ASN A 71 -5.80 1.02 -14.35
CA ASN A 71 -5.40 -0.33 -13.95
C ASN A 71 -4.16 -0.79 -14.74
N ILE A 72 -3.08 -1.05 -14.03
CA ILE A 72 -1.87 -1.69 -14.57
C ILE A 72 -1.53 -2.86 -13.64
N ASN A 73 -2.06 -4.04 -13.96
CA ASN A 73 -1.91 -5.24 -13.13
C ASN A 73 -0.44 -5.65 -12.99
N LEU A 74 0.05 -5.71 -11.75
CA LEU A 74 1.43 -6.13 -11.44
C LEU A 74 1.80 -7.51 -12.01
N PHE A 75 0.83 -8.41 -12.10
CA PHE A 75 1.04 -9.78 -12.61
C PHE A 75 0.98 -9.89 -14.13
N ASP A 76 0.66 -8.81 -14.83
CA ASP A 76 0.70 -8.79 -16.29
C ASP A 76 2.16 -8.82 -16.78
N LYS A 77 2.46 -9.70 -17.73
CA LYS A 77 3.78 -9.73 -18.40
C LYS A 77 4.19 -8.40 -19.02
N ASN A 78 3.22 -7.57 -19.37
CA ASN A 78 3.41 -6.24 -19.95
C ASN A 78 3.41 -5.11 -18.90
N PHE A 79 3.49 -5.41 -17.60
CA PHE A 79 3.43 -4.42 -16.53
C PHE A 79 4.46 -3.29 -16.75
N GLU A 80 5.72 -3.65 -16.95
CA GLU A 80 6.80 -2.67 -17.11
C GLU A 80 6.64 -1.86 -18.42
N SER A 81 6.28 -2.49 -19.52
CA SER A 81 6.05 -1.79 -20.79
C SER A 81 4.85 -0.84 -20.74
N LYS A 82 3.84 -1.13 -19.93
CA LYS A 82 2.73 -0.21 -19.67
C LYS A 82 3.16 0.99 -18.83
N LEU A 83 3.98 0.77 -17.79
CA LEU A 83 4.56 1.86 -17.01
C LEU A 83 5.43 2.80 -17.86
N LEU A 84 6.22 2.25 -18.76
CA LEU A 84 7.12 3.04 -19.63
C LEU A 84 6.40 4.00 -20.59
N LYS A 85 5.10 3.89 -20.75
CA LYS A 85 4.27 4.86 -21.50
C LYS A 85 3.95 6.12 -20.70
N LEU A 86 4.22 6.13 -19.40
CA LEU A 86 3.95 7.27 -18.51
C LEU A 86 5.18 8.18 -18.42
N ASP A 87 4.95 9.44 -18.07
CA ASP A 87 6.00 10.42 -17.83
C ASP A 87 6.67 10.15 -16.48
N LYS A 88 7.93 9.72 -16.52
CA LYS A 88 8.72 9.33 -15.35
C LYS A 88 9.16 10.50 -14.48
N SER A 89 9.17 11.71 -15.03
CA SER A 89 9.52 12.94 -14.30
C SER A 89 8.38 13.45 -13.40
N LYS A 90 7.16 12.97 -13.64
CA LYS A 90 5.98 13.34 -12.84
C LYS A 90 5.74 12.34 -11.71
N PRO A 91 5.20 12.80 -10.56
CA PRO A 91 4.81 11.92 -9.49
C PRO A 91 3.78 10.88 -9.96
N VAL A 92 3.96 9.63 -9.54
CA VAL A 92 2.96 8.58 -9.70
C VAL A 92 2.47 8.12 -8.33
N PHE A 93 1.19 7.81 -8.26
CA PHE A 93 0.51 7.36 -7.04
C PHE A 93 0.04 5.93 -7.26
N ILE A 94 0.54 4.99 -6.48
CA ILE A 94 0.32 3.56 -6.70
C ILE A 94 -0.40 2.97 -5.49
N TYR A 95 -1.39 2.13 -5.74
CA TYR A 95 -2.03 1.36 -4.67
C TYR A 95 -2.36 -0.06 -5.11
N CYS A 96 -2.51 -0.92 -4.13
CA CYS A 96 -3.09 -2.26 -4.27
C CYS A 96 -4.16 -2.47 -3.20
N ARG A 97 -4.48 -3.71 -2.86
CA ARG A 97 -5.47 -4.01 -1.83
C ARG A 97 -5.00 -3.64 -0.43
N SER A 98 -3.80 -4.05 -0.03
CA SER A 98 -3.28 -3.94 1.34
C SER A 98 -1.90 -3.27 1.48
N GLY A 99 -1.25 -2.91 0.37
CA GLY A 99 0.12 -2.39 0.35
C GLY A 99 1.21 -3.44 0.14
N ARG A 100 0.88 -4.72 0.00
CA ARG A 100 1.87 -5.79 -0.23
C ARG A 100 2.40 -5.80 -1.66
N ARG A 101 1.53 -5.79 -2.65
CA ARG A 101 1.89 -5.78 -4.07
C ARG A 101 2.61 -4.50 -4.47
N THR A 102 2.26 -3.36 -3.87
CA THR A 102 2.91 -2.09 -4.14
C THR A 102 4.36 -2.04 -3.68
N ALA A 103 4.78 -2.84 -2.71
CA ALA A 103 6.19 -2.96 -2.36
C ALA A 103 7.04 -3.40 -3.55
N THR A 104 6.55 -4.35 -4.35
CA THR A 104 7.21 -4.81 -5.58
C THR A 104 7.00 -3.80 -6.73
N ALA A 105 5.76 -3.33 -6.93
CA ALA A 105 5.43 -2.39 -8.00
C ALA A 105 6.24 -1.09 -7.93
N SER A 106 6.36 -0.51 -6.74
CA SER A 106 7.13 0.72 -6.51
C SER A 106 8.62 0.55 -6.80
N LYS A 107 9.20 -0.60 -6.41
CA LYS A 107 10.60 -0.91 -6.74
C LYS A 107 10.81 -1.05 -8.25
N LYS A 108 9.89 -1.72 -8.95
CA LYS A 108 9.94 -1.83 -10.41
C LYS A 108 9.84 -0.46 -11.08
N ALA A 109 8.88 0.37 -10.66
CA ALA A 109 8.74 1.73 -11.18
C ALA A 109 10.02 2.56 -10.95
N SER A 110 10.60 2.53 -9.75
CA SER A 110 11.86 3.21 -9.45
C SER A 110 13.00 2.73 -10.35
N LYS A 111 13.15 1.42 -10.55
CA LYS A 111 14.18 0.86 -11.45
C LYS A 111 14.00 1.29 -12.90
N LEU A 112 12.76 1.52 -13.35
CA LEU A 112 12.44 2.03 -14.67
C LEU A 112 12.72 3.54 -14.83
N GLY A 113 13.10 4.23 -13.76
CA GLY A 113 13.47 5.64 -13.76
C GLY A 113 12.39 6.61 -13.29
N PHE A 114 11.31 6.13 -12.64
CA PHE A 114 10.33 7.02 -12.02
C PHE A 114 10.96 7.73 -10.82
N GLU A 115 10.97 9.06 -10.85
CA GLU A 115 11.68 9.88 -9.87
C GLU A 115 10.91 10.02 -8.55
N ASN A 116 9.58 9.95 -8.58
CA ASN A 116 8.73 10.12 -7.40
C ASN A 116 7.57 9.12 -7.42
N VAL A 117 7.69 8.08 -6.63
CA VAL A 117 6.69 7.02 -6.48
C VAL A 117 6.03 7.12 -5.11
N ASN A 118 4.72 7.28 -5.07
CA ASN A 118 3.92 7.42 -3.85
C ASN A 118 3.02 6.19 -3.67
N ASP A 119 3.31 5.40 -2.67
CA ASP A 119 2.62 4.16 -2.32
C ASP A 119 1.58 4.42 -1.23
N LEU A 120 0.33 4.06 -1.48
CA LEU A 120 -0.76 4.21 -0.52
C LEU A 120 -0.59 3.24 0.65
N GLN A 121 -0.31 3.79 1.83
CA GLN A 121 -0.24 3.03 3.07
C GLN A 121 -1.53 2.23 3.31
N GLY A 122 -1.40 0.91 3.49
CA GLY A 122 -2.54 0.02 3.77
C GLY A 122 -3.47 -0.23 2.57
N GLY A 123 -3.16 0.34 1.40
CA GLY A 123 -3.89 0.13 0.16
C GLY A 123 -5.36 0.53 0.20
N LEU A 124 -6.15 -0.03 -0.71
CA LEU A 124 -7.57 0.27 -0.83
C LEU A 124 -8.36 -0.07 0.45
N GLN A 125 -7.91 -1.09 1.20
CA GLN A 125 -8.55 -1.45 2.47
C GLN A 125 -8.50 -0.28 3.46
N LYS A 126 -7.35 0.36 3.61
CA LYS A 126 -7.20 1.51 4.51
C LYS A 126 -7.91 2.75 3.98
N TRP A 127 -7.92 2.95 2.67
CA TRP A 127 -8.67 4.00 2.00
C TRP A 127 -10.16 3.95 2.36
N VAL A 128 -10.79 2.79 2.19
CA VAL A 128 -12.20 2.55 2.53
C VAL A 128 -12.44 2.67 4.02
N LYS A 129 -11.55 2.17 4.87
CA LYS A 129 -11.63 2.30 6.33
C LYS A 129 -11.62 3.76 6.79
N ASN A 130 -10.98 4.65 6.04
CA ASN A 130 -11.01 6.10 6.28
C ASN A 130 -12.24 6.79 5.66
N ASN A 131 -13.25 6.03 5.24
CA ASN A 131 -14.49 6.52 4.62
C ASN A 131 -14.26 7.29 3.30
N TYR A 132 -13.17 7.04 2.60
CA TYR A 132 -12.95 7.61 1.28
C TYR A 132 -13.68 6.79 0.22
N LYS A 133 -14.30 7.49 -0.72
CA LYS A 133 -15.14 6.89 -1.77
C LYS A 133 -14.31 6.11 -2.79
N ILE A 134 -14.93 5.09 -3.34
CA ILE A 134 -14.48 4.34 -4.52
C ILE A 134 -15.58 4.40 -5.58
N THR A 135 -15.20 4.15 -6.82
CA THR A 135 -16.10 4.05 -7.97
C THR A 135 -15.99 2.70 -8.64
N LYS A 136 -16.90 2.39 -9.56
CA LYS A 136 -16.89 1.19 -10.40
C LYS A 136 -16.78 1.56 -11.86
#